data_d5d9ee9e0d41bb598a1d76b9a01710b0
#
_entry.id   d5d9ee9e0d41bb598a1d76b9a01710b0
#
_cell.length_a   1.000
_cell.length_b   1.000
_cell.length_c   1.000
_cell.angle_alpha   90.00
_cell.angle_beta   90.00
_cell.angle_gamma   90.00
#
_symmetry.space_group_name_H-M   'P 1'
#
loop_
_entity.id
_entity.type
_entity.pdbx_description
1 polymer ?
#
loop_
_entity_poly.entity_id
_entity_poly.type
_entity_poly.pdbx_seq_one_letter_code
_entity_poly.pdbx_strand_id
1 'polypeptide(L)'
;MSSTRKKHNKRKNILINIIATLLIIVALALIFNSSIRNMIMVWHTNRYQVSNVSKDKITQNKKAKTSFNFDKVKSLSTEDVINAQWKAQQLPVIGGIAIPELSMNLPIFKGLGNVGLYYGAGTMKETQQMGKGNYALASHHVFGITGASNMLFSPLDRAKAGMKIYLTDKEKIYTYSITSVENVAPDRVDVINDREGVNEVTLVTCED
;
A
#
# COMPACT_ATOMS: atom_id res chain seq x y z
N MET A 1 -22.49 -1.38 60.86
CA MET A 1 -21.36 -0.70 60.17
C MET A 1 -20.46 -1.63 59.29
N SER A 2 -20.71 -2.95 59.15
CA SER A 2 -19.85 -3.88 58.37
C SER A 2 -20.17 -3.95 56.86
N SER A 3 -21.39 -3.69 56.39
CA SER A 3 -21.84 -3.86 55.00
C SER A 3 -21.28 -2.84 54.02
N THR A 4 -21.13 -1.58 54.44
CA THR A 4 -20.62 -0.48 53.57
C THR A 4 -19.13 -0.65 53.23
N ARG A 5 -18.32 -1.16 54.16
CA ARG A 5 -16.88 -1.37 53.97
C ARG A 5 -16.58 -2.52 52.98
N LYS A 6 -17.38 -3.58 52.99
CA LYS A 6 -17.30 -4.69 52.00
C LYS A 6 -17.66 -4.23 50.59
N LYS A 7 -18.66 -3.38 50.44
CA LYS A 7 -19.12 -2.87 49.14
C LYS A 7 -18.11 -1.90 48.53
N HIS A 8 -17.40 -1.11 49.35
CA HIS A 8 -16.35 -0.19 48.90
C HIS A 8 -15.12 -0.95 48.37
N ASN A 9 -14.66 -1.96 49.08
CA ASN A 9 -13.51 -2.80 48.68
C ASN A 9 -13.82 -3.57 47.37
N LYS A 10 -15.05 -4.08 47.22
CA LYS A 10 -15.45 -4.77 45.97
C LYS A 10 -15.40 -3.83 44.74
N ARG A 11 -15.86 -2.58 44.87
CA ARG A 11 -15.77 -1.57 43.81
C ARG A 11 -14.32 -1.20 43.47
N LYS A 12 -13.47 -1.03 44.50
CA LYS A 12 -12.04 -0.75 44.31
C LYS A 12 -11.32 -1.89 43.57
N ASN A 13 -11.60 -3.14 43.93
CA ASN A 13 -11.02 -4.29 43.24
C ASN A 13 -11.49 -4.42 41.79
N ILE A 14 -12.77 -4.12 41.49
CA ILE A 14 -13.29 -4.08 40.15
C ILE A 14 -12.56 -3.01 39.32
N LEU A 15 -12.39 -1.80 39.89
CA LEU A 15 -11.69 -0.71 39.20
C LEU A 15 -10.22 -1.07 38.91
N ILE A 16 -9.52 -1.66 39.87
CA ILE A 16 -8.12 -2.13 39.74
C ILE A 16 -8.04 -3.17 38.60
N ASN A 17 -8.97 -4.14 38.60
CA ASN A 17 -8.99 -5.18 37.54
C ASN A 17 -9.26 -4.58 36.15
N ILE A 18 -10.15 -3.60 36.05
CA ILE A 18 -10.42 -2.90 34.77
C ILE A 18 -9.15 -2.18 34.30
N ILE A 19 -8.48 -1.44 35.20
CA ILE A 19 -7.23 -0.73 34.86
C ILE A 19 -6.15 -1.73 34.42
N ALA A 20 -5.96 -2.80 35.19
CA ALA A 20 -4.99 -3.84 34.85
C ALA A 20 -5.27 -4.48 33.51
N THR A 21 -6.54 -4.79 33.20
CA THR A 21 -6.96 -5.34 31.92
C THR A 21 -6.69 -4.34 30.78
N LEU A 22 -7.00 -3.06 30.95
CA LEU A 22 -6.69 -2.02 29.98
C LEU A 22 -5.19 -1.90 29.72
N LEU A 23 -4.36 -1.93 30.76
CA LEU A 23 -2.90 -1.88 30.61
C LEU A 23 -2.36 -3.10 29.86
N ILE A 24 -2.92 -4.29 30.11
CA ILE A 24 -2.55 -5.50 29.33
C ILE A 24 -2.93 -5.35 27.87
N ILE A 25 -4.13 -4.85 27.57
CA ILE A 25 -4.57 -4.60 26.16
C ILE A 25 -3.64 -3.62 25.48
N VAL A 26 -3.28 -2.51 26.14
CA VAL A 26 -2.34 -1.52 25.59
C VAL A 26 -0.96 -2.14 25.35
N ALA A 27 -0.45 -2.91 26.31
CA ALA A 27 0.83 -3.59 26.17
C ALA A 27 0.83 -4.57 24.97
N LEU A 28 -0.22 -5.36 24.84
CA LEU A 28 -0.39 -6.25 23.67
C LEU A 28 -0.49 -5.47 22.36
N ALA A 29 -1.24 -4.38 22.33
CA ALA A 29 -1.33 -3.51 21.14
C ALA A 29 0.02 -2.92 20.75
N LEU A 30 0.86 -2.54 21.72
CA LEU A 30 2.22 -2.05 21.46
C LEU A 30 3.14 -3.15 20.94
N ILE A 31 3.07 -4.36 21.52
CA ILE A 31 3.88 -5.51 21.09
C ILE A 31 3.49 -5.93 19.65
N PHE A 32 2.21 -5.99 19.35
CA PHE A 32 1.68 -6.44 18.04
C PHE A 32 1.40 -5.30 17.06
N ASN A 33 1.86 -4.08 17.35
CA ASN A 33 1.61 -2.88 16.55
C ASN A 33 1.87 -3.11 15.04
N SER A 34 3.02 -3.67 14.69
CA SER A 34 3.39 -3.95 13.30
C SER A 34 2.51 -5.02 12.65
N SER A 35 2.17 -6.06 13.41
CA SER A 35 1.29 -7.12 12.89
C SER A 35 -0.12 -6.60 12.63
N ILE A 36 -0.64 -5.75 13.50
CA ILE A 36 -1.94 -5.07 13.33
C ILE A 36 -1.91 -4.20 12.07
N ARG A 37 -0.87 -3.38 11.91
CA ARG A 37 -0.70 -2.54 10.70
C ARG A 37 -0.69 -3.39 9.43
N ASN A 38 0.13 -4.45 9.40
CA ASN A 38 0.25 -5.31 8.23
C ASN A 38 -1.07 -6.01 7.88
N MET A 39 -1.80 -6.49 8.88
CA MET A 39 -3.13 -7.09 8.70
C MET A 39 -4.11 -6.09 8.06
N ILE A 40 -4.11 -4.85 8.53
CA ILE A 40 -4.94 -3.78 7.97
C ILE A 40 -4.56 -3.51 6.51
N MET A 41 -3.26 -3.40 6.21
CA MET A 41 -2.77 -3.15 4.86
C MET A 41 -3.18 -4.29 3.91
N VAL A 42 -2.93 -5.55 4.29
CA VAL A 42 -3.30 -6.72 3.49
C VAL A 42 -4.81 -6.79 3.25
N TRP A 43 -5.63 -6.51 4.28
CA TRP A 43 -7.08 -6.52 4.15
C TRP A 43 -7.57 -5.45 3.15
N HIS A 44 -7.04 -4.23 3.23
CA HIS A 44 -7.37 -3.17 2.28
C HIS A 44 -6.83 -3.46 0.88
N THR A 45 -5.59 -3.93 0.74
CA THR A 45 -5.02 -4.35 -0.54
C THR A 45 -5.94 -5.36 -1.23
N ASN A 46 -6.39 -6.38 -0.50
CA ASN A 46 -7.32 -7.39 -1.02
C ASN A 46 -8.68 -6.79 -1.40
N ARG A 47 -9.20 -5.88 -0.61
CA ARG A 47 -10.47 -5.20 -0.89
C ARG A 47 -10.43 -4.39 -2.19
N TYR A 48 -9.30 -3.74 -2.47
CA TYR A 48 -9.10 -2.90 -3.66
C TYR A 48 -8.55 -3.65 -4.87
N GLN A 49 -8.37 -4.97 -4.80
CA GLN A 49 -7.94 -5.75 -5.96
C GLN A 49 -8.79 -5.43 -7.18
N VAL A 50 -8.14 -5.33 -8.35
CA VAL A 50 -8.82 -4.99 -9.60
C VAL A 50 -9.97 -5.94 -9.92
N SER A 51 -9.90 -7.20 -9.48
CA SER A 51 -10.98 -8.17 -9.59
C SER A 51 -12.29 -7.71 -8.95
N ASN A 52 -12.20 -6.95 -7.85
CA ASN A 52 -13.34 -6.49 -7.04
C ASN A 52 -13.93 -5.16 -7.52
N VAL A 53 -13.38 -4.55 -8.56
CA VAL A 53 -13.84 -3.26 -9.10
C VAL A 53 -14.44 -3.46 -10.48
N SER A 54 -15.62 -2.90 -10.75
CA SER A 54 -16.26 -3.00 -12.09
C SER A 54 -15.49 -2.19 -13.15
N LYS A 55 -15.63 -2.60 -14.44
CA LYS A 55 -15.03 -1.87 -15.57
C LYS A 55 -15.49 -0.41 -15.64
N ASP A 56 -16.79 -0.17 -15.41
CA ASP A 56 -17.37 1.17 -15.41
C ASP A 56 -16.74 2.05 -14.32
N LYS A 57 -16.53 1.46 -13.13
CA LYS A 57 -15.88 2.15 -12.02
C LYS A 57 -14.42 2.47 -12.34
N ILE A 58 -13.68 1.57 -12.97
CA ILE A 58 -12.32 1.82 -13.43
C ILE A 58 -12.29 2.99 -14.42
N THR A 59 -13.20 3.00 -15.41
CA THR A 59 -13.32 4.07 -16.40
C THR A 59 -13.64 5.42 -15.75
N GLN A 60 -14.53 5.42 -14.75
CA GLN A 60 -14.83 6.62 -13.97
C GLN A 60 -13.62 7.07 -13.16
N ASN A 61 -12.92 6.15 -12.50
CA ASN A 61 -11.74 6.43 -11.66
C ASN A 61 -10.57 6.99 -12.47
N LYS A 62 -10.41 6.60 -13.76
CA LYS A 62 -9.41 7.18 -14.66
C LYS A 62 -9.59 8.70 -14.83
N LYS A 63 -10.79 9.26 -14.56
CA LYS A 63 -11.10 10.69 -14.60
C LYS A 63 -10.97 11.39 -13.25
N ALA A 64 -10.66 10.68 -12.16
CA ALA A 64 -10.56 11.26 -10.82
C ALA A 64 -9.45 12.33 -10.75
N LYS A 65 -9.71 13.40 -10.03
CA LYS A 65 -8.69 14.42 -9.71
C LYS A 65 -7.81 13.89 -8.57
N THR A 66 -6.52 13.79 -8.79
CA THR A 66 -5.54 13.26 -7.83
C THR A 66 -4.25 14.07 -7.88
N SER A 67 -3.38 13.90 -6.89
CA SER A 67 -2.05 14.51 -6.89
C SER A 67 -1.03 13.58 -7.53
N PHE A 68 -0.10 14.16 -8.29
CA PHE A 68 1.07 13.48 -8.87
C PHE A 68 2.37 14.06 -8.29
N ASN A 69 2.28 14.84 -7.22
CA ASN A 69 3.43 15.44 -6.58
C ASN A 69 4.08 14.43 -5.63
N PHE A 70 5.26 13.94 -6.00
CA PHE A 70 6.03 12.97 -5.22
C PHE A 70 6.54 13.55 -3.89
N ASP A 71 6.85 14.84 -3.82
CA ASP A 71 7.34 15.50 -2.59
C ASP A 71 6.31 15.47 -1.45
N LYS A 72 5.04 15.22 -1.77
CA LYS A 72 3.96 15.09 -0.78
C LYS A 72 3.75 13.66 -0.29
N VAL A 73 4.47 12.70 -0.85
CA VAL A 73 4.42 11.32 -0.41
C VAL A 73 5.12 11.21 0.94
N LYS A 74 4.40 10.69 1.94
CA LYS A 74 4.92 10.50 3.29
C LYS A 74 5.46 9.09 3.45
N SER A 75 6.46 8.93 4.30
CA SER A 75 6.93 7.61 4.74
C SER A 75 5.79 6.82 5.41
N LEU A 76 5.88 5.48 5.34
CA LEU A 76 4.88 4.60 5.92
C LEU A 76 5.01 4.57 7.45
N SER A 77 4.01 5.08 8.17
CA SER A 77 3.90 4.95 9.63
C SER A 77 2.66 4.15 10.02
N THR A 78 2.69 3.54 11.21
CA THR A 78 1.52 2.82 11.72
C THR A 78 0.35 3.77 12.00
N GLU A 79 0.63 4.95 12.52
CA GLU A 79 -0.37 5.97 12.80
C GLU A 79 -1.09 6.40 11.51
N ASP A 80 -0.33 6.65 10.43
CA ASP A 80 -0.88 7.04 9.14
C ASP A 80 -1.76 5.94 8.54
N VAL A 81 -1.36 4.66 8.64
CA VAL A 81 -2.17 3.53 8.17
C VAL A 81 -3.48 3.40 8.96
N ILE A 82 -3.44 3.54 10.28
CA ILE A 82 -4.65 3.51 11.12
C ILE A 82 -5.56 4.69 10.78
N ASN A 83 -5.01 5.90 10.65
CA ASN A 83 -5.78 7.09 10.29
C ASN A 83 -6.33 7.02 8.86
N ALA A 84 -5.62 6.38 7.94
CA ALA A 84 -6.02 6.18 6.56
C ALA A 84 -7.28 5.31 6.42
N GLN A 85 -7.53 4.37 7.35
CA GLN A 85 -8.73 3.53 7.33
C GLN A 85 -10.02 4.35 7.30
N TRP A 86 -10.06 5.44 8.06
CA TRP A 86 -11.23 6.33 8.14
C TRP A 86 -11.43 7.17 6.88
N LYS A 87 -10.36 7.35 6.07
CA LYS A 87 -10.34 8.13 4.82
C LYS A 87 -10.41 7.26 3.56
N ALA A 88 -10.26 5.95 3.69
CA ALA A 88 -10.12 5.00 2.58
C ALA A 88 -11.44 4.67 1.85
N GLN A 89 -12.46 5.50 1.92
CA GLN A 89 -13.79 5.11 1.47
C GLN A 89 -13.98 5.00 -0.04
N GLN A 90 -13.19 5.68 -0.88
CA GLN A 90 -13.29 5.58 -2.34
C GLN A 90 -11.95 5.88 -3.02
N LEU A 91 -11.00 4.97 -2.93
CA LEU A 91 -9.75 5.10 -3.67
C LEU A 91 -9.97 4.82 -5.16
N PRO A 92 -9.36 5.63 -6.07
CA PRO A 92 -9.56 5.51 -7.51
C PRO A 92 -8.74 4.37 -8.10
N VAL A 93 -9.18 3.13 -7.91
CA VAL A 93 -8.57 1.96 -8.57
C VAL A 93 -8.77 2.07 -10.07
N ILE A 94 -7.68 2.00 -10.84
CA ILE A 94 -7.66 2.10 -12.30
C ILE A 94 -7.09 0.86 -12.99
N GLY A 95 -6.59 -0.10 -12.21
CA GLY A 95 -6.01 -1.34 -12.73
C GLY A 95 -5.41 -2.20 -11.65
N GLY A 96 -4.64 -3.18 -12.07
CA GLY A 96 -3.86 -4.06 -11.21
C GLY A 96 -2.51 -4.41 -11.82
N ILE A 97 -1.54 -4.70 -10.96
CA ILE A 97 -0.22 -5.20 -11.30
C ILE A 97 0.05 -6.52 -10.59
N ALA A 98 0.64 -7.48 -11.31
CA ALA A 98 1.11 -8.72 -10.73
C ALA A 98 2.51 -9.08 -11.25
N ILE A 99 3.34 -9.62 -10.36
CA ILE A 99 4.61 -10.31 -10.66
C ILE A 99 4.56 -11.64 -9.92
N PRO A 100 4.10 -12.73 -10.58
CA PRO A 100 3.84 -14.01 -9.91
C PRO A 100 5.09 -14.58 -9.24
N GLU A 101 6.27 -14.45 -9.86
CA GLU A 101 7.55 -14.94 -9.34
C GLU A 101 7.94 -14.27 -8.00
N LEU A 102 7.39 -13.08 -7.72
CA LEU A 102 7.56 -12.35 -6.47
C LEU A 102 6.35 -12.47 -5.53
N SER A 103 5.33 -13.27 -5.91
CA SER A 103 4.04 -13.35 -5.20
C SER A 103 3.39 -11.96 -5.02
N MET A 104 3.66 -11.02 -5.93
CA MET A 104 3.15 -9.66 -5.89
C MET A 104 1.87 -9.55 -6.72
N ASN A 105 0.80 -9.02 -6.10
CA ASN A 105 -0.48 -8.73 -6.74
C ASN A 105 -1.11 -7.53 -6.04
N LEU A 106 -1.11 -6.36 -6.70
CA LEU A 106 -1.51 -5.10 -6.10
C LEU A 106 -2.54 -4.36 -6.98
N PRO A 107 -3.48 -3.62 -6.36
CA PRO A 107 -4.28 -2.63 -7.08
C PRO A 107 -3.41 -1.46 -7.53
N ILE A 108 -3.76 -0.86 -8.66
CA ILE A 108 -3.18 0.40 -9.13
C ILE A 108 -4.20 1.51 -8.92
N PHE A 109 -3.79 2.54 -8.19
CA PHE A 109 -4.56 3.76 -7.97
C PHE A 109 -4.10 4.88 -8.91
N LYS A 110 -5.02 5.78 -9.25
CA LYS A 110 -4.64 6.99 -9.98
C LYS A 110 -3.94 7.97 -9.04
N GLY A 111 -2.74 8.42 -9.42
CA GLY A 111 -1.93 9.40 -8.69
C GLY A 111 -1.19 8.84 -7.47
N LEU A 112 -0.54 9.74 -6.73
CA LEU A 112 0.37 9.45 -5.61
C LEU A 112 -0.26 9.82 -4.25
N GLY A 113 -1.57 9.60 -4.09
CA GLY A 113 -2.22 9.84 -2.81
C GLY A 113 -1.73 8.87 -1.73
N ASN A 114 -1.25 9.40 -0.58
CA ASN A 114 -0.67 8.60 0.52
C ASN A 114 -1.55 7.40 0.92
N VAL A 115 -2.87 7.59 1.03
CA VAL A 115 -3.78 6.50 1.41
C VAL A 115 -3.79 5.36 0.37
N GLY A 116 -3.71 5.69 -0.92
CA GLY A 116 -3.60 4.69 -1.99
C GLY A 116 -2.28 3.92 -1.92
N LEU A 117 -1.18 4.63 -1.68
CA LEU A 117 0.15 4.03 -1.60
C LEU A 117 0.33 3.08 -0.40
N TYR A 118 -0.48 3.23 0.67
CA TYR A 118 -0.50 2.28 1.78
C TYR A 118 -1.15 0.93 1.43
N TYR A 119 -1.89 0.85 0.33
CA TYR A 119 -2.67 -0.34 -0.03
C TYR A 119 -2.36 -0.89 -1.43
N GLY A 120 -1.52 -0.21 -2.23
CA GLY A 120 -1.15 -0.65 -3.57
C GLY A 120 -0.16 0.29 -4.25
N ALA A 121 -0.15 0.29 -5.56
CA ALA A 121 0.71 1.13 -6.37
C ALA A 121 -0.05 2.37 -6.87
N GLY A 122 0.64 3.50 -6.98
CA GLY A 122 0.11 4.75 -7.54
C GLY A 122 0.75 5.11 -8.88
N THR A 123 0.00 5.72 -9.79
CA THR A 123 0.56 6.25 -11.04
C THR A 123 1.36 7.52 -10.80
N MET A 124 2.53 7.62 -11.42
CA MET A 124 3.45 8.76 -11.22
C MET A 124 3.22 9.91 -12.21
N LYS A 125 2.62 9.64 -13.36
CA LYS A 125 2.32 10.66 -14.40
C LYS A 125 0.81 10.73 -14.66
N GLU A 126 0.31 11.93 -14.92
CA GLU A 126 -1.13 12.18 -15.12
C GLU A 126 -1.66 11.53 -16.41
N THR A 127 -0.89 11.59 -17.48
CA THR A 127 -1.32 11.22 -18.84
C THR A 127 -0.86 9.84 -19.29
N GLN A 128 -0.19 9.06 -18.40
CA GLN A 128 0.31 7.73 -18.76
C GLN A 128 -0.81 6.73 -19.06
N GLN A 129 -0.55 5.82 -19.99
CA GLN A 129 -1.47 4.76 -20.39
C GLN A 129 -0.75 3.41 -20.43
N MET A 130 -1.39 2.34 -19.93
CA MET A 130 -0.86 0.99 -20.05
C MET A 130 -0.62 0.64 -21.53
N GLY A 131 0.54 0.08 -21.84
CA GLY A 131 0.94 -0.31 -23.18
C GLY A 131 1.46 0.82 -24.05
N LYS A 132 1.65 2.04 -23.52
CA LYS A 132 2.21 3.17 -24.27
C LYS A 132 3.24 3.93 -23.43
N GLY A 133 4.37 4.27 -24.08
CA GLY A 133 5.46 5.00 -23.44
C GLY A 133 5.94 4.30 -22.16
N ASN A 134 6.35 5.06 -21.15
CA ASN A 134 6.75 4.54 -19.86
C ASN A 134 5.60 4.62 -18.84
N TYR A 135 5.01 3.48 -18.49
CA TYR A 135 3.98 3.42 -17.45
C TYR A 135 4.63 3.33 -16.07
N ALA A 136 4.77 4.47 -15.41
CA ALA A 136 5.49 4.61 -14.15
C ALA A 136 4.58 4.42 -12.93
N LEU A 137 4.97 3.54 -12.02
CA LEU A 137 4.25 3.22 -10.79
C LEU A 137 5.17 3.38 -9.59
N ALA A 138 4.66 3.96 -8.51
CA ALA A 138 5.32 4.01 -7.22
C ALA A 138 4.52 3.25 -6.17
N SER A 139 5.21 2.64 -5.21
CA SER A 139 4.62 2.08 -4.00
C SER A 139 5.65 2.06 -2.88
N HIS A 140 5.18 1.92 -1.64
CA HIS A 140 6.09 1.85 -0.50
C HIS A 140 6.90 0.56 -0.47
N HIS A 141 8.13 0.67 0.00
CA HIS A 141 8.88 -0.42 0.59
C HIS A 141 8.54 -0.52 2.09
N VAL A 142 8.32 -1.71 2.59
CA VAL A 142 7.96 -1.96 4.00
C VAL A 142 9.13 -2.61 4.70
N PHE A 143 9.70 -1.95 5.69
CA PHE A 143 10.89 -2.37 6.41
C PHE A 143 10.60 -2.98 7.78
N GLY A 144 11.55 -3.76 8.27
CA GLY A 144 11.72 -4.03 9.71
C GLY A 144 10.74 -4.99 10.36
N ILE A 145 9.93 -5.77 9.62
CA ILE A 145 8.88 -6.61 10.19
C ILE A 145 8.78 -7.96 9.47
N THR A 146 8.50 -9.03 10.22
CA THR A 146 8.21 -10.34 9.65
C THR A 146 7.06 -10.23 8.63
N GLY A 147 7.30 -10.66 7.41
CA GLY A 147 6.33 -10.59 6.30
C GLY A 147 6.32 -9.27 5.51
N ALA A 148 7.05 -8.24 5.96
CA ALA A 148 7.17 -6.97 5.24
C ALA A 148 7.74 -7.14 3.83
N SER A 149 8.72 -8.03 3.66
CA SER A 149 9.35 -8.36 2.38
C SER A 149 8.41 -8.90 1.29
N ASN A 150 7.15 -9.18 1.63
CA ASN A 150 6.12 -9.62 0.70
C ASN A 150 5.01 -8.56 0.49
N MET A 151 5.18 -7.36 1.04
CA MET A 151 4.17 -6.31 0.99
C MET A 151 4.53 -5.21 0.00
N LEU A 152 3.52 -4.68 -0.69
CA LEU A 152 3.65 -3.56 -1.62
C LEU A 152 4.79 -3.80 -2.63
N PHE A 153 5.77 -2.88 -2.73
CA PHE A 153 6.93 -3.04 -3.61
C PHE A 153 8.18 -3.61 -2.92
N SER A 154 8.11 -3.98 -1.63
CA SER A 154 9.22 -4.68 -0.96
C SER A 154 9.69 -5.96 -1.69
N PRO A 155 8.84 -6.75 -2.38
CA PRO A 155 9.30 -7.89 -3.15
C PRO A 155 10.28 -7.55 -4.29
N LEU A 156 10.34 -6.28 -4.73
CA LEU A 156 11.25 -5.85 -5.80
C LEU A 156 12.73 -6.03 -5.46
N ASP A 157 13.11 -6.10 -4.18
CA ASP A 157 14.48 -6.45 -3.75
C ASP A 157 14.96 -7.82 -4.30
N ARG A 158 14.00 -8.69 -4.63
CA ARG A 158 14.26 -10.01 -5.18
C ARG A 158 14.00 -10.09 -6.68
N ALA A 159 13.68 -8.97 -7.31
CA ALA A 159 13.38 -8.90 -8.73
C ALA A 159 14.63 -9.22 -9.57
N LYS A 160 14.44 -9.91 -10.67
CA LYS A 160 15.52 -10.31 -11.59
C LYS A 160 15.07 -10.12 -13.04
N ALA A 161 16.02 -9.81 -13.89
CA ALA A 161 15.80 -9.77 -15.34
C ALA A 161 15.14 -11.07 -15.83
N GLY A 162 14.17 -10.95 -16.73
CA GLY A 162 13.38 -12.06 -17.27
C GLY A 162 12.06 -12.33 -16.57
N MET A 163 11.87 -11.94 -15.30
CA MET A 163 10.59 -12.07 -14.61
C MET A 163 9.50 -11.28 -15.32
N LYS A 164 8.26 -11.77 -15.26
CA LYS A 164 7.13 -11.19 -15.98
C LYS A 164 6.32 -10.25 -15.10
N ILE A 165 5.99 -9.08 -15.66
CA ILE A 165 5.08 -8.11 -15.08
C ILE A 165 3.79 -8.12 -15.90
N TYR A 166 2.66 -8.30 -15.23
CA TYR A 166 1.33 -8.22 -15.83
C TYR A 166 0.61 -6.99 -15.31
N LEU A 167 0.17 -6.13 -16.21
CA LEU A 167 -0.73 -5.02 -15.90
C LEU A 167 -2.10 -5.29 -16.50
N THR A 168 -3.17 -4.88 -15.83
CA THR A 168 -4.53 -4.97 -16.40
C THR A 168 -5.40 -3.81 -15.93
N ASP A 169 -6.26 -3.35 -16.83
CA ASP A 169 -7.37 -2.44 -16.56
C ASP A 169 -8.75 -3.14 -16.67
N LYS A 170 -8.77 -4.49 -16.65
CA LYS A 170 -9.91 -5.38 -16.89
C LYS A 170 -10.41 -5.41 -18.35
N GLU A 171 -9.82 -4.64 -19.24
CA GLU A 171 -10.10 -4.74 -20.67
C GLU A 171 -9.03 -5.56 -21.38
N LYS A 172 -7.77 -5.29 -21.02
CA LYS A 172 -6.59 -5.94 -21.59
C LYS A 172 -5.62 -6.36 -20.51
N ILE A 173 -4.76 -7.30 -20.85
CA ILE A 173 -3.57 -7.68 -20.08
C ILE A 173 -2.36 -7.25 -20.91
N TYR A 174 -1.49 -6.47 -20.26
CA TYR A 174 -0.23 -6.02 -20.82
C TYR A 174 0.89 -6.79 -20.13
N THR A 175 1.72 -7.47 -20.92
CA THR A 175 2.82 -8.29 -20.40
C THR A 175 4.15 -7.61 -20.70
N TYR A 176 4.96 -7.43 -19.66
CA TYR A 176 6.32 -6.90 -19.77
C TYR A 176 7.30 -7.92 -19.18
N SER A 177 8.58 -7.75 -19.50
CA SER A 177 9.67 -8.50 -18.86
C SER A 177 10.58 -7.51 -18.15
N ILE A 178 11.02 -7.84 -16.93
CA ILE A 178 12.03 -7.06 -16.22
C ILE A 178 13.32 -7.13 -17.04
N THR A 179 13.88 -5.99 -17.37
CA THR A 179 15.15 -5.86 -18.12
C THR A 179 16.31 -5.48 -17.21
N SER A 180 16.07 -4.60 -16.24
CA SER A 180 17.05 -4.16 -15.23
C SER A 180 16.39 -3.91 -13.89
N VAL A 181 17.19 -3.98 -12.83
CA VAL A 181 16.87 -3.54 -11.47
C VAL A 181 18.07 -2.71 -11.02
N GLU A 182 17.82 -1.47 -10.66
CA GLU A 182 18.87 -0.49 -10.42
C GLU A 182 18.53 0.37 -9.20
N ASN A 183 19.54 0.68 -8.40
CA ASN A 183 19.44 1.72 -7.39
C ASN A 183 19.83 3.04 -8.03
N VAL A 184 18.94 4.01 -7.95
CA VAL A 184 19.12 5.33 -8.54
C VAL A 184 19.07 6.41 -7.46
N ALA A 185 19.80 7.50 -7.67
CA ALA A 185 19.74 8.63 -6.77
C ALA A 185 18.33 9.25 -6.76
N PRO A 186 17.87 9.83 -5.63
CA PRO A 186 16.51 10.37 -5.49
C PRO A 186 16.15 11.49 -6.48
N ASP A 187 17.14 12.18 -7.03
CA ASP A 187 16.99 13.25 -8.01
C ASP A 187 16.88 12.76 -9.47
N ARG A 188 17.03 11.43 -9.71
CA ARG A 188 16.91 10.83 -11.03
C ARG A 188 15.43 10.68 -11.45
N VAL A 189 14.77 11.81 -11.63
CA VAL A 189 13.37 11.86 -12.12
C VAL A 189 13.20 11.46 -13.58
N ASP A 190 14.29 11.43 -14.34
CA ASP A 190 14.34 11.03 -15.74
C ASP A 190 13.95 9.57 -15.98
N VAL A 191 14.09 8.71 -14.98
CA VAL A 191 13.76 7.26 -15.07
C VAL A 191 12.29 6.97 -15.40
N ILE A 192 11.39 7.93 -15.17
CA ILE A 192 9.96 7.79 -15.50
C ILE A 192 9.58 8.43 -16.84
N ASN A 193 10.51 9.09 -17.55
CA ASN A 193 10.23 9.74 -18.81
C ASN A 193 9.92 8.72 -19.90
N ASP A 194 9.09 9.13 -20.87
CA ASP A 194 8.85 8.34 -22.07
C ASP A 194 10.08 8.35 -22.97
N ARG A 195 10.38 7.21 -23.57
CA ARG A 195 11.41 7.06 -24.62
C ARG A 195 10.72 6.81 -25.95
N GLU A 196 11.18 7.48 -27.01
CA GLU A 196 10.58 7.37 -28.33
C GLU A 196 10.63 5.91 -28.84
N GLY A 197 9.50 5.40 -29.31
CA GLY A 197 9.37 4.06 -29.87
C GLY A 197 9.42 2.93 -28.81
N VAL A 198 9.50 3.24 -27.51
CA VAL A 198 9.60 2.24 -26.44
C VAL A 198 8.32 2.20 -25.62
N ASN A 199 7.79 0.99 -25.38
CA ASN A 199 6.71 0.76 -24.43
C ASN A 199 7.26 -0.01 -23.25
N GLU A 200 7.32 0.62 -22.10
CA GLU A 200 7.93 0.08 -20.88
C GLU A 200 7.09 0.34 -19.63
N VAL A 201 7.46 -0.30 -18.54
CA VAL A 201 6.94 -0.04 -17.21
C VAL A 201 8.12 0.19 -16.27
N THR A 202 8.05 1.26 -15.49
CA THR A 202 9.01 1.57 -14.43
C THR A 202 8.32 1.44 -13.08
N LEU A 203 8.91 0.62 -12.19
CA LEU A 203 8.44 0.45 -10.81
C LEU A 203 9.42 1.12 -9.87
N VAL A 204 8.95 2.07 -9.10
CA VAL A 204 9.77 2.90 -8.20
C VAL A 204 9.38 2.63 -6.75
N THR A 205 10.37 2.39 -5.92
CA THR A 205 10.19 2.27 -4.46
C THR A 205 11.37 2.92 -3.75
N CYS A 206 11.20 3.26 -2.47
CA CYS A 206 12.32 3.75 -1.66
C CYS A 206 13.17 2.57 -1.18
N GLU A 207 14.47 2.78 -1.07
CA GLU A 207 15.40 1.95 -0.31
C GLU A 207 15.83 2.74 0.93
N ASP A 208 16.08 2.06 2.08
CA ASP A 208 16.59 2.69 3.31
C ASP A 208 18.04 3.15 3.17
#